data_57c51e4dbc5e74ae5e6df44eae1e6a61
#
_entry.id   57c51e4dbc5e74ae5e6df44eae1e6a61
#
_cell.length_a   1.000
_cell.length_b   1.000
_cell.length_c   1.000
_cell.angle_alpha   90.00
_cell.angle_beta   90.00
_cell.angle_gamma   90.00
#
_symmetry.space_group_name_H-M   'P 1'
#
loop_
_entity.id
_entity.type
_entity.pdbx_description
1 polymer ?
#
loop_
_entity_poly.entity_id
_entity_poly.type
_entity_poly.pdbx_seq_one_letter_code
_entity_poly.pdbx_strand_id
1 'polypeptide(L)'
;MNIICLDTETAGLNHYDDEILQLSIIDGSGAILFSEYVKPVRHERWTDAEKVNHISPSMVKDCKPLLYYAHTIQRILENADMIVGYNIHGFDLPFIFNSGIEYHAKENSIVVDVMLAFAEIYGQKRYNEYRWQKLKTCAEYYSYSEDSWHNALDDAKATLFCFYKIFGDVPEVPVYATGVYRSVDNIIKHEDQKPVEVVPVPKSGNILIGFGIFMLLGFFVAFNPVCVVIAAPLLYFGFKRHRAYKEFKQNKRKQ
;
A
#
# COMPACT_ATOMS: atom_id res chain seq x y z
N MET A 1 -2.42 -18.28 -19.00
CA MET A 1 -2.62 -17.33 -17.89
C MET A 1 -2.06 -15.99 -18.34
N ASN A 2 -2.89 -14.95 -18.33
CA ASN A 2 -2.51 -13.59 -18.71
C ASN A 2 -1.99 -12.85 -17.47
N ILE A 3 -0.67 -12.80 -17.29
CA ILE A 3 -0.01 -12.09 -16.20
C ILE A 3 0.31 -10.68 -16.68
N ILE A 4 0.01 -9.68 -15.85
CA ILE A 4 0.48 -8.32 -16.04
C ILE A 4 1.24 -7.85 -14.80
N CYS A 5 2.22 -6.99 -14.98
CA CYS A 5 2.91 -6.31 -13.89
C CYS A 5 2.81 -4.80 -14.11
N LEU A 6 2.53 -4.06 -13.04
CA LEU A 6 2.38 -2.62 -13.14
C LEU A 6 3.09 -1.88 -11.99
N ASP A 7 3.40 -0.62 -12.27
CA ASP A 7 3.96 0.32 -11.32
C ASP A 7 3.53 1.74 -11.67
N THR A 8 3.48 2.65 -10.68
CA THR A 8 3.07 4.03 -10.83
C THR A 8 4.05 5.02 -10.20
N GLU A 9 4.32 6.13 -10.89
CA GLU A 9 4.91 7.31 -10.29
C GLU A 9 3.84 8.37 -10.03
N THR A 10 3.91 9.03 -8.89
CA THR A 10 2.84 9.90 -8.39
C THR A 10 3.34 11.26 -7.94
N ALA A 11 2.44 12.24 -7.84
CA ALA A 11 2.71 13.58 -7.33
C ALA A 11 2.91 13.63 -5.81
N GLY A 12 2.62 12.53 -5.10
CA GLY A 12 2.78 12.38 -3.65
C GLY A 12 2.36 10.98 -3.20
N LEU A 13 2.14 10.79 -1.90
CA LEU A 13 1.90 9.47 -1.31
C LEU A 13 0.43 9.23 -0.91
N ASN A 14 -0.42 10.23 -1.01
CA ASN A 14 -1.82 10.15 -0.61
C ASN A 14 -2.72 9.90 -1.82
N HIS A 15 -3.12 8.67 -2.06
CA HIS A 15 -3.94 8.27 -3.19
C HIS A 15 -5.34 8.95 -3.26
N TYR A 16 -5.79 9.64 -2.21
CA TYR A 16 -7.03 10.44 -2.24
C TYR A 16 -6.81 11.83 -2.83
N ASP A 17 -5.63 12.41 -2.59
CA ASP A 17 -5.33 13.79 -2.95
C ASP A 17 -4.33 13.90 -4.09
N ASP A 18 -3.33 13.01 -4.13
CA ASP A 18 -2.27 13.06 -5.14
C ASP A 18 -2.66 12.35 -6.43
N GLU A 19 -1.94 12.64 -7.51
CA GLU A 19 -2.25 12.15 -8.85
C GLU A 19 -1.11 11.32 -9.43
N ILE A 20 -1.44 10.38 -10.31
CA ILE A 20 -0.47 9.62 -11.09
C ILE A 20 0.20 10.55 -12.10
N LEU A 21 1.52 10.43 -12.23
CA LEU A 21 2.37 11.14 -13.19
C LEU A 21 2.90 10.23 -14.28
N GLN A 22 3.08 8.93 -13.97
CA GLN A 22 3.45 7.89 -14.92
C GLN A 22 2.76 6.58 -14.50
N LEU A 23 2.28 5.83 -15.46
CA LEU A 23 1.81 4.47 -15.27
C LEU A 23 2.44 3.59 -16.32
N SER A 24 2.98 2.46 -15.89
CA SER A 24 3.50 1.42 -16.79
C SER A 24 2.87 0.08 -16.46
N ILE A 25 2.45 -0.64 -17.50
CA ILE A 25 1.90 -1.99 -17.43
C ILE A 25 2.62 -2.83 -18.47
N ILE A 26 3.23 -3.91 -18.05
CA ILE A 26 3.90 -4.89 -18.90
C ILE A 26 3.20 -6.25 -18.77
N ASP A 27 3.31 -7.09 -19.77
CA ASP A 27 2.84 -8.47 -19.69
C ASP A 27 3.87 -9.38 -18.98
N GLY A 28 3.49 -10.66 -18.77
CA GLY A 28 4.35 -11.65 -18.11
C GLY A 28 5.64 -11.97 -18.87
N SER A 29 5.80 -11.54 -20.12
CA SER A 29 7.05 -11.66 -20.88
C SER A 29 7.93 -10.40 -20.77
N GLY A 30 7.42 -9.33 -20.15
CA GLY A 30 8.05 -8.03 -20.07
C GLY A 30 7.73 -7.10 -21.26
N ALA A 31 6.82 -7.51 -22.17
CA ALA A 31 6.40 -6.64 -23.27
C ALA A 31 5.47 -5.53 -22.76
N ILE A 32 5.67 -4.31 -23.27
CA ILE A 32 4.93 -3.13 -22.84
C ILE A 32 3.49 -3.21 -23.38
N LEU A 33 2.52 -3.23 -22.48
CA LEU A 33 1.09 -3.10 -22.81
C LEU A 33 0.63 -1.65 -22.73
N PHE A 34 1.18 -0.89 -21.78
CA PHE A 34 0.95 0.53 -21.58
C PHE A 34 2.14 1.14 -20.85
N SER A 35 2.63 2.30 -21.28
CA SER A 35 3.66 3.04 -20.54
C SER A 35 3.63 4.50 -20.98
N GLU A 36 3.02 5.36 -20.16
CA GLU A 36 2.83 6.76 -20.50
C GLU A 36 3.07 7.68 -19.31
N TYR A 37 3.66 8.82 -19.57
CA TYR A 37 3.57 9.98 -18.70
C TYR A 37 2.18 10.60 -18.83
N VAL A 38 1.61 11.03 -17.72
CA VAL A 38 0.28 11.63 -17.70
C VAL A 38 0.29 12.99 -17.02
N LYS A 39 -0.55 13.89 -17.55
CA LYS A 39 -0.68 15.23 -16.99
C LYS A 39 -1.63 15.20 -15.80
N PRO A 40 -1.18 15.58 -14.60
CA PRO A 40 -2.10 15.79 -13.48
C PRO A 40 -3.04 16.97 -13.76
N VAL A 41 -4.26 16.91 -13.22
CA VAL A 41 -5.30 17.91 -13.44
C VAL A 41 -5.39 18.91 -12.30
N ARG A 42 -5.09 18.44 -11.07
CA ARG A 42 -5.22 19.21 -9.83
C ARG A 42 -3.89 19.79 -9.35
N HIS A 43 -2.78 19.10 -9.62
CA HIS A 43 -1.46 19.48 -9.14
C HIS A 43 -0.68 20.25 -10.20
N GLU A 44 -0.23 21.44 -9.86
CA GLU A 44 0.70 22.23 -10.69
C GLU A 44 2.17 21.95 -10.35
N ARG A 45 2.45 21.49 -9.11
CA ARG A 45 3.80 21.21 -8.58
C ARG A 45 3.78 20.08 -7.58
N TRP A 46 4.86 19.30 -7.53
CA TRP A 46 5.08 18.17 -6.62
C TRP A 46 6.56 18.05 -6.25
N THR A 47 7.13 19.12 -5.70
CA THR A 47 8.57 19.29 -5.47
C THR A 47 9.23 18.14 -4.71
N ASP A 48 8.55 17.51 -3.75
CA ASP A 48 9.14 16.41 -2.99
C ASP A 48 9.07 15.09 -3.75
N ALA A 49 8.01 14.81 -4.50
CA ALA A 49 7.94 13.66 -5.38
C ALA A 49 8.90 13.80 -6.57
N GLU A 50 9.05 15.01 -7.15
CA GLU A 50 10.00 15.29 -8.24
C GLU A 50 11.46 14.98 -7.86
N LYS A 51 11.85 15.19 -6.59
CA LYS A 51 13.19 14.81 -6.10
C LYS A 51 13.44 13.30 -6.13
N VAL A 52 12.38 12.50 -6.08
CA VAL A 52 12.43 11.04 -6.01
C VAL A 52 12.28 10.44 -7.41
N ASN A 53 11.21 10.79 -8.12
CA ASN A 53 10.87 10.20 -9.42
C ASN A 53 11.39 10.99 -10.62
N HIS A 54 11.97 12.17 -10.38
CA HIS A 54 12.55 13.05 -11.40
C HIS A 54 11.57 13.51 -12.49
N ILE A 55 10.26 13.38 -12.27
CA ILE A 55 9.22 13.83 -13.18
C ILE A 55 8.89 15.28 -12.87
N SER A 56 9.36 16.20 -13.70
CA SER A 56 9.07 17.63 -13.56
C SER A 56 7.73 18.01 -14.19
N PRO A 57 7.09 19.12 -13.75
CA PRO A 57 5.90 19.64 -14.40
C PRO A 57 6.08 19.91 -15.91
N SER A 58 7.27 20.28 -16.33
CA SER A 58 7.59 20.52 -17.75
C SER A 58 7.54 19.25 -18.60
N MET A 59 7.84 18.08 -18.03
CA MET A 59 7.81 16.81 -18.76
C MET A 59 6.38 16.37 -19.09
N VAL A 60 5.43 16.67 -18.23
CA VAL A 60 4.04 16.19 -18.36
C VAL A 60 3.06 17.25 -18.87
N LYS A 61 3.50 18.50 -19.07
CA LYS A 61 2.62 19.63 -19.44
C LYS A 61 1.79 19.40 -20.72
N ASP A 62 2.37 18.70 -21.69
CA ASP A 62 1.79 18.43 -23.00
C ASP A 62 1.23 16.99 -23.10
N CYS A 63 1.34 16.20 -22.01
CA CYS A 63 0.79 14.86 -21.92
C CYS A 63 -0.75 14.89 -21.81
N LYS A 64 -1.37 13.77 -22.10
CA LYS A 64 -2.82 13.58 -21.86
C LYS A 64 -3.06 13.29 -20.38
N PRO A 65 -4.19 13.69 -19.80
CA PRO A 65 -4.56 13.25 -18.46
C PRO A 65 -4.83 11.74 -18.42
N LEU A 66 -4.67 11.12 -17.26
CA LEU A 66 -4.81 9.67 -17.09
C LEU A 66 -6.16 9.14 -17.62
N LEU A 67 -7.24 9.85 -17.36
CA LEU A 67 -8.59 9.46 -17.82
C LEU A 67 -8.76 9.41 -19.34
N TYR A 68 -7.88 10.05 -20.11
CA TYR A 68 -7.84 9.86 -21.56
C TYR A 68 -7.56 8.40 -21.94
N TYR A 69 -6.81 7.69 -21.11
CA TYR A 69 -6.39 6.30 -21.30
C TYR A 69 -7.27 5.30 -20.53
N ALA A 70 -8.31 5.76 -19.83
CA ALA A 70 -9.10 4.93 -18.93
C ALA A 70 -9.58 3.62 -19.56
N HIS A 71 -10.18 3.67 -20.75
CA HIS A 71 -10.65 2.47 -21.43
C HIS A 71 -9.54 1.49 -21.80
N THR A 72 -8.35 1.97 -22.15
CA THR A 72 -7.20 1.11 -22.45
C THR A 72 -6.73 0.40 -21.18
N ILE A 73 -6.57 1.16 -20.09
CA ILE A 73 -6.13 0.65 -18.79
C ILE A 73 -7.15 -0.36 -18.24
N GLN A 74 -8.45 -0.01 -18.26
CA GLN A 74 -9.53 -0.91 -17.86
C GLN A 74 -9.46 -2.25 -18.59
N ARG A 75 -9.35 -2.23 -19.93
CA ARG A 75 -9.27 -3.46 -20.71
C ARG A 75 -8.06 -4.31 -20.37
N ILE A 76 -6.92 -3.72 -20.07
CA ILE A 76 -5.72 -4.45 -19.67
C ILE A 76 -5.97 -5.13 -18.32
N LEU A 77 -6.48 -4.39 -17.32
CA LEU A 77 -6.76 -4.90 -15.98
C LEU A 77 -7.84 -5.99 -16.00
N GLU A 78 -8.94 -5.77 -16.72
CA GLU A 78 -10.06 -6.71 -16.84
C GLU A 78 -9.68 -8.01 -17.56
N ASN A 79 -8.69 -7.98 -18.45
CA ASN A 79 -8.22 -9.18 -19.15
C ASN A 79 -7.13 -9.93 -18.39
N ALA A 80 -6.61 -9.40 -17.30
CA ALA A 80 -5.59 -10.07 -16.51
C ALA A 80 -6.15 -11.23 -15.70
N ASP A 81 -5.46 -12.38 -15.73
CA ASP A 81 -5.70 -13.49 -14.81
C ASP A 81 -4.88 -13.28 -13.53
N MET A 82 -3.76 -12.54 -13.63
CA MET A 82 -2.91 -12.18 -12.51
C MET A 82 -2.36 -10.76 -12.68
N ILE A 83 -2.49 -9.94 -11.64
CA ILE A 83 -1.95 -8.58 -11.56
C ILE A 83 -0.83 -8.58 -10.52
N VAL A 84 0.37 -8.22 -10.92
CA VAL A 84 1.57 -8.21 -10.09
C VAL A 84 2.02 -6.78 -9.85
N GLY A 85 2.52 -6.47 -8.65
CA GLY A 85 3.16 -5.20 -8.34
C GLY A 85 3.93 -5.25 -7.02
N TYR A 86 4.61 -4.18 -6.69
CA TYR A 86 5.38 -4.04 -5.46
C TYR A 86 4.68 -3.05 -4.52
N ASN A 87 4.16 -3.49 -3.39
CA ASN A 87 3.25 -2.71 -2.54
C ASN A 87 1.95 -2.32 -3.26
N ILE A 88 1.55 -3.10 -4.22
CA ILE A 88 0.45 -2.81 -5.14
C ILE A 88 -0.90 -2.60 -4.44
N HIS A 89 -1.14 -3.33 -3.34
CA HIS A 89 -2.36 -3.18 -2.54
C HIS A 89 -2.39 -1.87 -1.76
N GLY A 90 -1.21 -1.41 -1.33
CA GLY A 90 -1.09 -0.19 -0.53
C GLY A 90 -0.90 1.07 -1.37
N PHE A 91 -0.57 0.95 -2.65
CA PHE A 91 -0.18 2.08 -3.47
C PHE A 91 -0.85 2.10 -4.84
N ASP A 92 -0.41 1.31 -5.80
CA ASP A 92 -0.77 1.48 -7.21
C ASP A 92 -2.27 1.31 -7.49
N LEU A 93 -2.88 0.23 -7.02
CA LEU A 93 -4.31 -0.01 -7.25
C LEU A 93 -5.20 1.05 -6.59
N PRO A 94 -4.95 1.48 -5.34
CA PRO A 94 -5.64 2.64 -4.76
C PRO A 94 -5.52 3.93 -5.60
N PHE A 95 -4.33 4.23 -6.14
CA PHE A 95 -4.15 5.40 -7.01
C PHE A 95 -4.94 5.28 -8.32
N ILE A 96 -4.88 4.11 -8.98
CA ILE A 96 -5.65 3.86 -10.22
C ILE A 96 -7.15 4.01 -9.95
N PHE A 97 -7.65 3.38 -8.89
CA PHE A 97 -9.06 3.42 -8.53
C PHE A 97 -9.54 4.85 -8.21
N ASN A 98 -8.82 5.56 -7.34
CA ASN A 98 -9.19 6.93 -6.96
C ASN A 98 -9.00 7.96 -8.09
N SER A 99 -8.29 7.59 -9.15
CA SER A 99 -8.22 8.38 -10.38
C SER A 99 -9.47 8.27 -11.25
N GLY A 100 -10.46 7.48 -10.84
CA GLY A 100 -11.73 7.26 -11.58
C GLY A 100 -11.63 6.18 -12.67
N ILE A 101 -10.64 5.31 -12.59
CA ILE A 101 -10.52 4.12 -13.46
C ILE A 101 -11.13 2.94 -12.71
N GLU A 102 -12.38 2.66 -13.01
CA GLU A 102 -13.08 1.48 -12.51
C GLU A 102 -12.84 0.30 -13.45
N TYR A 103 -12.56 -0.88 -12.90
CA TYR A 103 -12.43 -2.11 -13.66
C TYR A 103 -13.03 -3.30 -12.92
N HIS A 104 -13.53 -4.24 -13.68
CA HIS A 104 -14.11 -5.48 -13.15
C HIS A 104 -13.14 -6.62 -13.38
N ALA A 105 -12.44 -7.03 -12.32
CA ALA A 105 -11.53 -8.15 -12.40
C ALA A 105 -12.25 -9.43 -12.84
N LYS A 106 -11.60 -10.28 -13.65
CA LYS A 106 -12.13 -11.59 -14.00
C LYS A 106 -12.43 -12.40 -12.75
N GLU A 107 -13.42 -13.26 -12.85
CA GLU A 107 -13.64 -14.32 -11.87
C GLU A 107 -12.34 -15.14 -11.70
N ASN A 108 -11.89 -15.31 -10.47
CA ASN A 108 -10.62 -15.95 -10.10
C ASN A 108 -9.33 -15.19 -10.50
N SER A 109 -9.42 -13.95 -10.94
CA SER A 109 -8.24 -13.10 -11.07
C SER A 109 -7.59 -12.88 -9.69
N ILE A 110 -6.26 -12.90 -9.65
CA ILE A 110 -5.49 -12.71 -8.42
C ILE A 110 -4.57 -11.50 -8.53
N VAL A 111 -4.37 -10.82 -7.39
CA VAL A 111 -3.40 -9.73 -7.27
C VAL A 111 -2.26 -10.20 -6.38
N VAL A 112 -1.03 -10.06 -6.85
CA VAL A 112 0.18 -10.50 -6.14
C VAL A 112 1.02 -9.30 -5.74
N ASP A 113 1.20 -9.15 -4.43
CA ASP A 113 2.10 -8.15 -3.87
C ASP A 113 3.47 -8.78 -3.58
N VAL A 114 4.43 -8.47 -4.44
CA VAL A 114 5.80 -9.00 -4.35
C VAL A 114 6.52 -8.54 -3.08
N MET A 115 6.20 -7.35 -2.56
CA MET A 115 6.78 -6.83 -1.31
C MET A 115 6.42 -7.72 -0.13
N LEU A 116 5.17 -8.16 -0.05
CA LEU A 116 4.70 -9.02 1.05
C LEU A 116 5.36 -10.39 0.99
N ALA A 117 5.43 -10.99 -0.20
CA ALA A 117 6.09 -12.28 -0.40
C ALA A 117 7.60 -12.21 -0.07
N PHE A 118 8.28 -11.16 -0.53
CA PHE A 118 9.70 -10.98 -0.27
C PHE A 118 10.00 -10.70 1.21
N ALA A 119 9.13 -9.99 1.92
CA ALA A 119 9.31 -9.71 3.34
C ALA A 119 9.47 -10.98 4.19
N GLU A 120 8.73 -12.05 3.87
CA GLU A 120 8.88 -13.36 4.53
C GLU A 120 10.21 -14.04 4.19
N ILE A 121 10.60 -14.02 2.91
CA ILE A 121 11.86 -14.61 2.43
C ILE A 121 13.06 -13.90 3.05
N TYR A 122 13.03 -12.56 3.09
CA TYR A 122 14.09 -11.75 3.68
C TYR A 122 14.21 -11.96 5.19
N GLY A 123 13.10 -12.33 5.87
CA GLY A 123 13.08 -12.87 7.21
C GLY A 123 13.30 -11.86 8.34
N GLN A 124 13.50 -10.56 8.05
CA GLN A 124 13.60 -9.56 9.11
C GLN A 124 12.25 -9.33 9.78
N LYS A 125 12.20 -9.45 11.11
CA LYS A 125 10.98 -9.23 11.90
C LYS A 125 11.09 -8.01 12.80
N ARG A 126 9.96 -7.30 12.94
CA ARG A 126 9.75 -6.27 13.95
C ARG A 126 8.41 -6.54 14.65
N TYR A 127 8.42 -6.74 15.97
CA TYR A 127 7.20 -7.04 16.76
C TYR A 127 6.40 -8.26 16.25
N ASN A 128 7.08 -9.35 15.84
CA ASN A 128 6.51 -10.56 15.25
C ASN A 128 5.89 -10.41 13.85
N GLU A 129 6.04 -9.26 13.21
CA GLU A 129 5.62 -9.05 11.83
C GLU A 129 6.86 -8.94 10.92
N TYR A 130 6.79 -9.48 9.71
CA TYR A 130 7.86 -9.33 8.73
C TYR A 130 7.99 -7.88 8.31
N ARG A 131 9.21 -7.39 8.24
CA ARG A 131 9.50 -6.02 7.85
C ARG A 131 9.53 -5.92 6.33
N TRP A 132 8.70 -5.05 5.78
CA TRP A 132 8.70 -4.73 4.36
C TRP A 132 10.06 -4.17 3.94
N GLN A 133 10.50 -4.59 2.76
CA GLN A 133 11.75 -4.14 2.15
C GLN A 133 11.43 -3.28 0.93
N LYS A 134 12.39 -2.47 0.48
CA LYS A 134 12.24 -1.71 -0.75
C LYS A 134 12.40 -2.62 -1.97
N LEU A 135 11.81 -2.26 -3.11
CA LEU A 135 11.97 -2.98 -4.39
C LEU A 135 13.46 -3.15 -4.75
N LYS A 136 14.25 -2.09 -4.61
CA LYS A 136 15.70 -2.15 -4.82
C LYS A 136 16.38 -3.24 -3.99
N THR A 137 16.01 -3.39 -2.71
CA THR A 137 16.56 -4.45 -1.84
C THR A 137 16.17 -5.84 -2.33
N CYS A 138 14.94 -6.01 -2.81
CA CYS A 138 14.47 -7.27 -3.39
C CYS A 138 15.24 -7.59 -4.68
N ALA A 139 15.36 -6.64 -5.57
CA ALA A 139 16.08 -6.77 -6.84
C ALA A 139 17.56 -7.13 -6.62
N GLU A 140 18.25 -6.41 -5.74
CA GLU A 140 19.65 -6.68 -5.36
C GLU A 140 19.82 -8.08 -4.73
N TYR A 141 18.87 -8.53 -3.91
CA TYR A 141 18.89 -9.87 -3.30
C TYR A 141 18.91 -10.97 -4.36
N TYR A 142 18.20 -10.77 -5.48
CA TYR A 142 18.18 -11.70 -6.61
C TYR A 142 19.18 -11.36 -7.72
N SER A 143 20.13 -10.46 -7.46
CA SER A 143 21.19 -10.05 -8.41
C SER A 143 20.64 -9.39 -9.67
N TYR A 144 19.53 -8.67 -9.58
CA TYR A 144 19.05 -7.77 -10.61
C TYR A 144 19.69 -6.40 -10.41
N SER A 145 20.28 -5.87 -11.46
CA SER A 145 20.85 -4.51 -11.48
C SER A 145 20.09 -3.65 -12.50
N GLU A 146 19.67 -2.49 -12.06
CA GLU A 146 19.06 -1.47 -12.89
C GLU A 146 19.80 -0.16 -12.66
N ASP A 147 20.08 0.56 -13.74
CA ASP A 147 20.77 1.85 -13.68
C ASP A 147 19.84 3.01 -13.29
N SER A 148 18.53 2.84 -13.54
CA SER A 148 17.50 3.84 -13.22
C SER A 148 16.43 3.25 -12.30
N TRP A 149 16.26 3.86 -11.14
CA TRP A 149 15.16 3.60 -10.20
C TRP A 149 14.20 4.80 -10.22
N HIS A 150 12.96 4.55 -9.82
CA HIS A 150 11.88 5.55 -9.82
C HIS A 150 11.48 5.98 -11.23
N ASN A 151 11.40 4.99 -12.12
CA ASN A 151 10.69 5.06 -13.39
C ASN A 151 9.72 3.88 -13.44
N ALA A 152 8.44 4.12 -13.59
CA ALA A 152 7.41 3.09 -13.49
C ALA A 152 7.65 1.90 -14.44
N LEU A 153 8.25 2.09 -15.60
CA LEU A 153 8.55 0.98 -16.51
C LEU A 153 9.67 0.09 -15.99
N ASP A 154 10.74 0.68 -15.48
CA ASP A 154 11.90 -0.04 -15.00
C ASP A 154 11.58 -0.72 -13.65
N ASP A 155 10.81 -0.04 -12.78
CA ASP A 155 10.33 -0.62 -11.52
C ASP A 155 9.34 -1.77 -11.76
N ALA A 156 8.45 -1.69 -12.76
CA ALA A 156 7.61 -2.81 -13.19
C ALA A 156 8.42 -4.01 -13.70
N LYS A 157 9.49 -3.78 -14.50
CA LYS A 157 10.40 -4.85 -14.95
C LYS A 157 11.14 -5.51 -13.79
N ALA A 158 11.69 -4.71 -12.87
CA ALA A 158 12.36 -5.21 -11.67
C ALA A 158 11.41 -6.03 -10.79
N THR A 159 10.17 -5.56 -10.63
CA THR A 159 9.12 -6.26 -9.90
C THR A 159 8.77 -7.59 -10.55
N LEU A 160 8.56 -7.63 -11.87
CA LEU A 160 8.29 -8.85 -12.63
C LEU A 160 9.45 -9.85 -12.52
N PHE A 161 10.69 -9.38 -12.59
CA PHE A 161 11.86 -10.22 -12.38
C PHE A 161 11.87 -10.83 -10.97
N CYS A 162 11.65 -10.04 -9.93
CA CYS A 162 11.56 -10.51 -8.55
C CYS A 162 10.40 -11.51 -8.37
N PHE A 163 9.26 -11.25 -8.99
CA PHE A 163 8.12 -12.15 -9.00
C PHE A 163 8.51 -13.55 -9.50
N TYR A 164 9.17 -13.64 -10.65
CA TYR A 164 9.61 -14.94 -11.19
C TYR A 164 10.70 -15.60 -10.36
N LYS A 165 11.57 -14.83 -9.70
CA LYS A 165 12.55 -15.39 -8.76
C LYS A 165 11.91 -16.01 -7.52
N ILE A 166 10.81 -15.46 -7.06
CA ILE A 166 10.07 -15.93 -5.87
C ILE A 166 9.18 -17.12 -6.21
N PHE A 167 8.43 -17.03 -7.30
CA PHE A 167 7.34 -17.98 -7.60
C PHE A 167 7.63 -18.93 -8.77
N GLY A 168 8.69 -18.70 -9.54
CA GLY A 168 8.98 -19.47 -10.75
C GLY A 168 8.09 -19.08 -11.94
N ASP A 169 8.25 -19.79 -13.05
CA ASP A 169 7.58 -19.48 -14.32
C ASP A 169 6.07 -19.83 -14.32
N VAL A 170 5.64 -20.71 -13.42
CA VAL A 170 4.22 -21.07 -13.20
C VAL A 170 3.96 -20.98 -11.69
N PRO A 171 3.66 -19.79 -11.19
CA PRO A 171 3.63 -19.57 -9.75
C PRO A 171 2.42 -20.23 -9.08
N GLU A 172 2.67 -21.07 -8.07
CA GLU A 172 1.73 -21.32 -6.99
C GLU A 172 1.83 -20.16 -5.99
N VAL A 173 0.96 -19.19 -6.13
CA VAL A 173 1.01 -17.98 -5.28
C VAL A 173 0.37 -18.26 -3.93
N PRO A 174 1.09 -18.12 -2.81
CA PRO A 174 0.52 -18.31 -1.49
C PRO A 174 -0.62 -17.31 -1.21
N VAL A 175 -1.64 -17.72 -0.46
CA VAL A 175 -2.83 -16.92 -0.14
C VAL A 175 -2.49 -15.57 0.53
N TYR A 176 -1.39 -15.48 1.28
CA TYR A 176 -0.96 -14.24 1.92
C TYR A 176 -0.37 -13.21 0.94
N ALA A 177 0.16 -13.66 -0.20
CA ALA A 177 0.65 -12.78 -1.26
C ALA A 177 -0.48 -12.30 -2.16
N THR A 178 -1.62 -13.00 -2.13
CA THR A 178 -2.85 -12.57 -2.77
C THR A 178 -3.65 -11.76 -1.76
N GLY A 179 -3.48 -10.46 -1.71
CA GLY A 179 -4.50 -9.64 -1.08
C GLY A 179 -5.82 -9.93 -1.80
N VAL A 180 -6.85 -10.32 -1.07
CA VAL A 180 -8.18 -10.47 -1.66
C VAL A 180 -8.68 -9.07 -1.99
N TYR A 181 -8.26 -8.53 -3.11
CA TYR A 181 -8.95 -7.42 -3.73
C TYR A 181 -10.26 -8.00 -4.28
N ARG A 182 -11.29 -7.99 -3.46
CA ARG A 182 -12.64 -8.27 -3.93
C ARG A 182 -12.97 -7.19 -4.95
N SER A 183 -13.42 -7.59 -6.13
CA SER A 183 -13.84 -6.67 -7.17
C SER A 183 -14.74 -5.58 -6.59
N VAL A 184 -14.74 -4.41 -7.22
CA VAL A 184 -15.62 -3.27 -6.87
C VAL A 184 -17.08 -3.71 -6.72
N ASP A 185 -17.52 -4.71 -7.49
CA ASP A 185 -18.86 -5.32 -7.37
C ASP A 185 -19.17 -5.89 -5.98
N ASN A 186 -18.17 -6.36 -5.26
CA ASN A 186 -18.34 -6.80 -3.87
C ASN A 186 -18.33 -5.63 -2.87
N ILE A 187 -17.75 -4.49 -3.24
CA ILE A 187 -17.81 -3.26 -2.45
C ILE A 187 -19.20 -2.63 -2.61
N ILE A 188 -19.72 -2.58 -3.83
CA ILE A 188 -21.05 -1.99 -4.13
C ILE A 188 -22.18 -2.86 -3.58
N LYS A 189 -22.07 -4.20 -3.63
CA LYS A 189 -23.09 -5.10 -3.04
C LYS A 189 -23.13 -5.07 -1.51
N HIS A 190 -22.15 -4.46 -0.85
CA HIS A 190 -22.14 -4.27 0.60
C HIS A 190 -22.68 -2.91 1.05
N GLU A 191 -23.08 -2.01 0.14
CA GLU A 191 -23.75 -0.75 0.53
C GLU A 191 -25.15 -0.98 1.14
N ASP A 192 -25.81 -2.12 0.85
CA ASP A 192 -27.06 -2.52 1.53
C ASP A 192 -26.84 -3.26 2.86
N GLN A 193 -25.61 -3.64 3.19
CA GLN A 193 -25.23 -4.06 4.53
C GLN A 193 -24.59 -2.86 5.21
N LYS A 194 -25.14 -2.46 6.39
CA LYS A 194 -24.58 -1.40 7.25
C LYS A 194 -23.06 -1.36 7.11
N PRO A 195 -22.44 -0.17 6.95
CA PRO A 195 -21.01 -0.04 6.78
C PRO A 195 -20.35 -0.98 7.82
N VAL A 196 -19.53 -1.91 7.36
CA VAL A 196 -18.67 -2.65 8.29
C VAL A 196 -17.83 -1.54 8.91
N GLU A 197 -18.21 -1.21 10.16
CA GLU A 197 -17.49 -0.24 10.95
C GLU A 197 -16.05 -0.73 10.96
N VAL A 198 -15.20 -0.07 10.18
CA VAL A 198 -13.75 -0.32 10.18
C VAL A 198 -13.33 0.06 11.57
N VAL A 199 -13.39 -0.93 12.48
CA VAL A 199 -12.98 -0.73 13.87
C VAL A 199 -11.50 -0.42 13.80
N PRO A 200 -11.10 0.85 13.97
CA PRO A 200 -9.70 1.23 13.89
C PRO A 200 -8.94 0.39 14.91
N VAL A 201 -7.82 -0.21 14.51
CA VAL A 201 -6.96 -0.99 15.40
C VAL A 201 -6.70 -0.15 16.67
N PRO A 202 -7.17 -0.58 17.84
CA PRO A 202 -7.04 0.23 19.03
C PRO A 202 -5.55 0.44 19.31
N LYS A 203 -5.10 1.69 19.37
CA LYS A 203 -3.71 1.99 19.76
C LYS A 203 -3.49 1.51 21.19
N SER A 204 -2.36 0.85 21.44
CA SER A 204 -1.98 0.44 22.79
C SER A 204 -2.00 1.65 23.73
N GLY A 205 -2.69 1.52 24.87
CA GLY A 205 -2.76 2.59 25.87
C GLY A 205 -1.50 2.78 26.72
N ASN A 206 -0.42 2.03 26.44
CA ASN A 206 0.78 1.99 27.29
C ASN A 206 1.43 3.34 27.51
N ILE A 207 1.48 4.19 26.46
CA ILE A 207 2.05 5.55 26.59
C ILE A 207 1.23 6.41 27.56
N LEU A 208 -0.11 6.37 27.45
CA LEU A 208 -1.00 7.11 28.35
C LEU A 208 -0.91 6.60 29.80
N ILE A 209 -0.78 5.29 29.98
CA ILE A 209 -0.56 4.68 31.29
C ILE A 209 0.76 5.14 31.86
N GLY A 210 1.85 5.13 31.07
CA GLY A 210 3.17 5.59 31.47
C GLY A 210 3.16 7.07 31.91
N PHE A 211 2.52 7.94 31.15
CA PHE A 211 2.36 9.36 31.51
C PHE A 211 1.52 9.54 32.77
N GLY A 212 0.43 8.77 32.93
CA GLY A 212 -0.41 8.82 34.11
C GLY A 212 0.35 8.41 35.38
N ILE A 213 1.15 7.34 35.31
CA ILE A 213 2.00 6.90 36.42
C ILE A 213 3.08 7.95 36.73
N PHE A 214 3.71 8.54 35.71
CA PHE A 214 4.69 9.61 35.90
C PHE A 214 4.08 10.82 36.62
N MET A 215 2.88 11.22 36.24
CA MET A 215 2.16 12.33 36.91
C MET A 215 1.78 12.00 38.36
N LEU A 216 1.40 10.74 38.66
CA LEU A 216 1.16 10.33 40.04
C LEU A 216 2.43 10.36 40.90
N LEU A 217 3.56 9.92 40.35
CA LEU A 217 4.86 10.03 41.01
C LEU A 217 5.22 11.49 41.29
N GLY A 218 4.94 12.42 40.35
CA GLY A 218 5.10 13.84 40.56
C GLY A 218 4.26 14.40 41.72
N PHE A 219 3.05 13.87 41.94
CA PHE A 219 2.23 14.20 43.10
C PHE A 219 2.93 13.81 44.43
N PHE A 220 3.47 12.59 44.49
CA PHE A 220 4.15 12.09 45.71
C PHE A 220 5.44 12.88 46.00
N VAL A 221 6.16 13.33 44.98
CA VAL A 221 7.42 14.09 45.14
C VAL A 221 7.20 15.56 45.44
N ALA A 222 6.21 16.18 44.80
CA ALA A 222 5.99 17.63 44.87
C ALA A 222 4.71 18.07 45.62
N PHE A 223 3.90 17.13 46.10
CA PHE A 223 2.56 17.34 46.70
C PHE A 223 1.65 18.26 45.84
N ASN A 224 1.76 18.18 44.53
CA ASN A 224 1.00 19.04 43.61
C ASN A 224 -0.33 18.38 43.20
N PRO A 225 -1.49 18.87 43.63
CA PRO A 225 -2.79 18.29 43.35
C PRO A 225 -3.16 18.29 41.85
N VAL A 226 -2.58 19.18 41.05
CA VAL A 226 -2.78 19.28 39.60
C VAL A 226 -2.30 17.97 38.92
N CYS A 227 -1.26 17.36 39.46
CA CYS A 227 -0.76 16.09 38.90
C CYS A 227 -1.78 14.96 38.98
N VAL A 228 -2.61 14.91 40.02
CA VAL A 228 -3.67 13.91 40.19
C VAL A 228 -4.81 14.16 39.21
N VAL A 229 -5.20 15.40 38.99
CA VAL A 229 -6.27 15.80 38.09
C VAL A 229 -5.93 15.40 36.64
N ILE A 230 -4.66 15.51 36.25
CA ILE A 230 -4.18 15.13 34.93
C ILE A 230 -3.96 13.60 34.84
N ALA A 231 -3.43 12.98 35.89
CA ALA A 231 -3.11 11.54 35.90
C ALA A 231 -4.35 10.66 35.78
N ALA A 232 -5.44 10.98 36.47
CA ALA A 232 -6.64 10.16 36.49
C ALA A 232 -7.27 9.93 35.10
N PRO A 233 -7.50 10.96 34.27
CA PRO A 233 -7.96 10.76 32.89
C PRO A 233 -6.96 9.99 32.02
N LEU A 234 -5.65 10.27 32.13
CA LEU A 234 -4.63 9.56 31.36
C LEU A 234 -4.61 8.06 31.65
N LEU A 235 -4.69 7.68 32.93
CA LEU A 235 -4.77 6.30 33.35
C LEU A 235 -6.08 5.65 32.88
N TYR A 236 -7.21 6.31 33.06
CA TYR A 236 -8.51 5.80 32.63
C TYR A 236 -8.56 5.51 31.15
N PHE A 237 -8.20 6.49 30.30
CA PHE A 237 -8.18 6.31 28.85
C PHE A 237 -7.08 5.35 28.39
N GLY A 238 -5.94 5.34 29.09
CA GLY A 238 -4.86 4.41 28.84
C GLY A 238 -5.28 2.95 29.05
N PHE A 239 -5.88 2.66 30.20
CA PHE A 239 -6.38 1.30 30.50
C PHE A 239 -7.53 0.88 29.60
N LYS A 240 -8.46 1.79 29.28
CA LYS A 240 -9.55 1.52 28.33
C LYS A 240 -9.01 1.15 26.95
N ARG A 241 -8.03 1.89 26.43
CA ARG A 241 -7.36 1.58 25.16
C ARG A 241 -6.59 0.26 25.22
N HIS A 242 -5.87 0.01 26.30
CA HIS A 242 -5.11 -1.22 26.46
C HIS A 242 -6.01 -2.45 26.51
N ARG A 243 -7.16 -2.37 27.17
CA ARG A 243 -8.17 -3.44 27.22
C ARG A 243 -8.73 -3.71 25.83
N ALA A 244 -9.18 -2.68 25.11
CA ALA A 244 -9.67 -2.81 23.73
C ALA A 244 -8.64 -3.42 22.79
N TYR A 245 -7.36 -3.04 22.92
CA TYR A 245 -6.26 -3.64 22.16
C TYR A 245 -6.06 -5.12 22.46
N LYS A 246 -6.15 -5.54 23.72
CA LYS A 246 -6.06 -6.96 24.10
C LYS A 246 -7.23 -7.78 23.56
N GLU A 247 -8.45 -7.26 23.67
CA GLU A 247 -9.66 -7.91 23.14
C GLU A 247 -9.58 -8.07 21.62
N PHE A 248 -9.14 -7.03 20.90
CA PHE A 248 -8.89 -7.09 19.47
C PHE A 248 -7.86 -8.19 19.10
N LYS A 249 -6.72 -8.27 19.82
CA LYS A 249 -5.71 -9.32 19.61
C LYS A 249 -6.22 -10.73 19.90
N GLN A 250 -7.07 -10.90 20.91
CA GLN A 250 -7.64 -12.21 21.24
C GLN A 250 -8.64 -12.67 20.18
N ASN A 251 -9.46 -11.76 19.66
CA ASN A 251 -10.43 -12.08 18.61
C ASN A 251 -9.72 -12.44 17.29
N LYS A 252 -8.63 -11.76 16.95
CA LYS A 252 -7.81 -12.07 15.76
C LYS A 252 -7.09 -13.43 15.84
N ARG A 253 -6.92 -14.01 17.04
CA ARG A 253 -6.32 -15.35 17.23
C ARG A 253 -7.34 -16.49 17.16
N LYS A 254 -8.63 -16.16 17.16
CA LYS A 254 -9.73 -17.13 17.10
C LYS A 254 -10.36 -17.26 15.72
N GLN A 255 -9.98 -16.36 14.81
CA GLN A 255 -10.26 -16.41 13.36
C GLN A 255 -9.09 -17.05 12.61
#